data_fe8fb60f40c74349998fecf72e93c597
#
_entry.id   fe8fb60f40c74349998fecf72e93c597
#
_cell.length_a   1.000
_cell.length_b   1.000
_cell.length_c   1.000
_cell.angle_alpha   90.00
_cell.angle_beta   90.00
_cell.angle_gamma   90.00
#
_symmetry.space_group_name_H-M   'P 1'
#
loop_
_entity.id
_entity.type
_entity.pdbx_description
1 polymer ?
#
loop_
_entity_poly.entity_id
_entity_poly.type
_entity_poly.pdbx_seq_one_letter_code
_entity_poly.pdbx_strand_id
1 'polypeptide(L)'
;MNTRIPTAIAAVLLVLAVAANAYDKQLDTHVIHEAYILGQRNDKSTGDFLANYLSQITEPQNDIHIAQIELLTPYAQIVDVSRQKSADGYKEDQAIQDYKTHGNTVKVNVSLMLPSAYPKSAESKEVPTPAPATGPEKSAIRPENFWQNFQFNLKQNGKTIPSRGISNQPIHSTATNTAPAVLTGENVWLEYDVKDVASELTNVEVVTPQGKVIKATFDLKKLR
;
A
#
# COMPACT_ATOMS: atom_id res chain seq x y z
N MET A 1 64.56 -24.58 38.99
CA MET A 1 63.52 -23.53 39.03
C MET A 1 62.91 -23.48 37.61
N ASN A 2 61.73 -24.12 37.46
CA ASN A 2 61.03 -24.19 36.16
C ASN A 2 59.86 -23.25 36.18
N THR A 3 59.99 -22.13 35.53
CA THR A 3 58.89 -21.14 35.29
C THR A 3 58.03 -21.58 34.11
N ARG A 4 56.83 -22.02 34.41
CA ARG A 4 55.79 -22.32 33.39
C ARG A 4 55.06 -21.00 33.02
N ILE A 5 55.14 -20.64 31.76
CA ILE A 5 54.35 -19.53 31.21
C ILE A 5 52.98 -20.06 30.83
N PRO A 6 51.84 -19.47 31.31
CA PRO A 6 50.53 -19.88 30.87
C PRO A 6 50.19 -19.19 29.52
N THR A 7 49.93 -20.01 28.55
CA THR A 7 49.44 -19.59 27.22
C THR A 7 48.02 -19.12 27.36
N ALA A 8 47.79 -17.81 27.30
CA ALA A 8 46.45 -17.22 27.23
C ALA A 8 45.89 -17.44 25.81
N ILE A 9 44.90 -18.30 25.68
CA ILE A 9 44.10 -18.49 24.47
C ILE A 9 43.16 -17.32 24.38
N ALA A 10 43.47 -16.37 23.52
CA ALA A 10 42.51 -15.28 23.13
C ALA A 10 41.46 -15.88 22.20
N ALA A 11 40.30 -16.22 22.74
CA ALA A 11 39.12 -16.57 21.95
C ALA A 11 38.60 -15.29 21.29
N VAL A 12 38.91 -15.11 20.01
CA VAL A 12 38.30 -14.09 19.15
C VAL A 12 36.89 -14.56 18.84
N LEU A 13 35.91 -14.05 19.56
CA LEU A 13 34.51 -14.16 19.21
C LEU A 13 34.25 -13.32 17.96
N LEU A 14 34.26 -13.99 16.81
CA LEU A 14 33.80 -13.44 15.55
C LEU A 14 32.27 -13.32 15.64
N VAL A 15 31.76 -12.18 16.08
CA VAL A 15 30.34 -11.84 15.99
C VAL A 15 30.05 -11.64 14.52
N LEU A 16 29.53 -12.66 13.87
CA LEU A 16 28.86 -12.56 12.57
C LEU A 16 27.62 -11.69 12.81
N ALA A 17 27.76 -10.39 12.55
CA ALA A 17 26.62 -9.52 12.40
C ALA A 17 25.82 -10.06 11.21
N VAL A 18 24.77 -10.82 11.49
CA VAL A 18 23.73 -11.12 10.51
C VAL A 18 23.23 -9.75 10.07
N ALA A 19 23.57 -9.34 8.85
CA ALA A 19 23.02 -8.16 8.23
C ALA A 19 21.49 -8.35 8.25
N ALA A 20 20.81 -7.64 9.15
CA ALA A 20 19.38 -7.58 9.13
C ALA A 20 19.01 -7.09 7.73
N ASN A 21 18.28 -7.90 6.97
CA ASN A 21 17.83 -7.55 5.64
C ASN A 21 16.91 -6.32 5.77
N ALA A 22 17.52 -5.15 5.76
CA ALA A 22 16.82 -3.88 5.62
C ALA A 22 16.29 -3.82 4.19
N TYR A 23 15.07 -3.32 3.98
CA TYR A 23 14.59 -3.14 2.61
C TYR A 23 15.58 -2.30 1.80
N ASP A 24 15.78 -2.69 0.54
CA ASP A 24 16.73 -2.04 -0.36
C ASP A 24 16.20 -0.67 -0.80
N LYS A 25 16.82 0.40 -0.32
CA LYS A 25 16.43 1.78 -0.66
C LYS A 25 16.71 2.13 -2.12
N GLN A 26 17.76 1.55 -2.68
CA GLN A 26 18.14 1.71 -4.08
C GLN A 26 18.37 0.33 -4.68
N LEU A 27 17.66 0.05 -5.77
CA LEU A 27 17.78 -1.22 -6.46
C LEU A 27 18.78 -1.08 -7.61
N ASP A 28 19.72 -2.00 -7.68
CA ASP A 28 20.52 -2.20 -8.88
C ASP A 28 19.77 -3.07 -9.90
N THR A 29 20.35 -3.21 -11.09
CA THR A 29 19.72 -3.96 -12.18
C THR A 29 19.49 -5.44 -11.83
N HIS A 30 20.38 -6.06 -11.02
CA HIS A 30 20.24 -7.44 -10.60
C HIS A 30 19.05 -7.61 -9.66
N VAL A 31 18.89 -6.72 -8.69
CA VAL A 31 17.76 -6.73 -7.75
C VAL A 31 16.44 -6.46 -8.47
N ILE A 32 16.45 -5.55 -9.47
CA ILE A 32 15.27 -5.31 -10.33
C ILE A 32 14.91 -6.57 -11.12
N HIS A 33 15.89 -7.28 -11.68
CA HIS A 33 15.69 -8.55 -12.37
C HIS A 33 15.03 -9.59 -11.46
N GLU A 34 15.54 -9.78 -10.24
CA GLU A 34 14.94 -10.72 -9.27
C GLU A 34 13.49 -10.38 -8.96
N ALA A 35 13.19 -9.09 -8.71
CA ALA A 35 11.82 -8.62 -8.44
C ALA A 35 10.90 -8.84 -9.65
N TYR A 36 11.40 -8.54 -10.85
CA TYR A 36 10.67 -8.76 -12.11
C TYR A 36 10.32 -10.25 -12.29
N ILE A 37 11.32 -11.15 -12.16
CA ILE A 37 11.08 -12.58 -12.29
C ILE A 37 10.09 -13.10 -11.26
N LEU A 38 10.20 -12.65 -9.99
CA LEU A 38 9.25 -13.03 -8.96
C LEU A 38 7.82 -12.60 -9.32
N GLY A 39 7.64 -11.38 -9.84
CA GLY A 39 6.34 -10.89 -10.27
C GLY A 39 5.79 -11.64 -11.48
N GLN A 40 6.64 -11.90 -12.50
CA GLN A 40 6.24 -12.61 -13.73
C GLN A 40 5.78 -14.05 -13.49
N ARG A 41 6.30 -14.70 -12.46
CA ARG A 41 5.84 -16.05 -12.08
C ARG A 41 4.35 -16.08 -11.77
N ASN A 42 3.82 -15.03 -11.18
CA ASN A 42 2.39 -14.86 -10.86
C ASN A 42 1.78 -16.11 -10.19
N ASP A 43 2.56 -16.78 -9.36
CA ASP A 43 2.23 -18.02 -8.67
C ASP A 43 1.99 -17.78 -7.16
N LYS A 44 1.80 -18.88 -6.42
CA LYS A 44 1.62 -18.82 -4.97
C LYS A 44 2.77 -18.09 -4.27
N SER A 45 4.00 -18.25 -4.72
CA SER A 45 5.16 -17.60 -4.09
C SER A 45 5.13 -16.08 -4.24
N THR A 46 4.67 -15.58 -5.39
CA THR A 46 4.43 -14.15 -5.61
C THR A 46 3.33 -13.63 -4.67
N GLY A 47 2.24 -14.39 -4.55
CA GLY A 47 1.14 -14.05 -3.63
C GLY A 47 1.58 -14.03 -2.17
N ASP A 48 2.30 -15.05 -1.70
CA ASP A 48 2.82 -15.16 -0.34
C ASP A 48 3.82 -14.01 -0.03
N PHE A 49 4.65 -13.63 -1.01
CA PHE A 49 5.55 -12.50 -0.87
C PHE A 49 4.78 -11.19 -0.66
N LEU A 50 3.83 -10.87 -1.55
CA LEU A 50 3.06 -9.62 -1.48
C LEU A 50 2.13 -9.57 -0.25
N ALA A 51 1.69 -10.71 0.28
CA ALA A 51 0.87 -10.76 1.49
C ALA A 51 1.58 -10.16 2.71
N ASN A 52 2.92 -10.14 2.75
CA ASN A 52 3.69 -9.52 3.84
C ASN A 52 3.57 -7.98 3.84
N TYR A 53 3.16 -7.39 2.74
CA TYR A 53 3.01 -5.95 2.52
C TYR A 53 1.58 -5.46 2.74
N LEU A 54 0.67 -6.37 3.10
CA LEU A 54 -0.76 -6.13 3.20
C LEU A 54 -1.26 -6.33 4.63
N SER A 55 -2.04 -5.38 5.13
CA SER A 55 -2.78 -5.47 6.37
C SER A 55 -4.28 -5.40 6.07
N GLN A 56 -4.98 -6.52 6.28
CA GLN A 56 -6.44 -6.56 6.19
C GLN A 56 -7.04 -5.91 7.45
N ILE A 57 -8.03 -5.05 7.26
CA ILE A 57 -8.69 -4.35 8.33
C ILE A 57 -10.11 -4.92 8.48
N THR A 58 -10.39 -5.49 9.64
CA THR A 58 -11.72 -6.02 9.94
C THR A 58 -12.55 -4.95 10.64
N GLU A 59 -13.41 -4.27 9.89
CA GLU A 59 -14.32 -3.26 10.41
C GLU A 59 -15.78 -3.55 10.03
N PRO A 60 -16.77 -3.05 10.79
CA PRO A 60 -18.17 -3.13 10.39
C PRO A 60 -18.38 -2.38 9.06
N GLN A 61 -19.09 -3.02 8.13
CA GLN A 61 -19.33 -2.49 6.76
C GLN A 61 -20.57 -1.58 6.68
N ASN A 62 -21.02 -1.05 7.80
CA ASN A 62 -22.23 -0.22 7.86
C ASN A 62 -22.01 1.23 7.40
N ASP A 63 -20.75 1.64 7.28
CA ASP A 63 -20.33 2.98 6.85
C ASP A 63 -19.10 2.85 5.91
N ILE A 64 -18.58 3.98 5.45
CA ILE A 64 -17.31 4.00 4.72
C ILE A 64 -16.24 3.42 5.64
N HIS A 65 -15.59 2.37 5.21
CA HIS A 65 -14.60 1.65 6.01
C HIS A 65 -13.32 1.39 5.23
N ILE A 66 -12.23 1.17 5.97
CA ILE A 66 -10.96 0.76 5.40
C ILE A 66 -10.96 -0.75 5.28
N ALA A 67 -10.86 -1.28 4.07
CA ALA A 67 -10.79 -2.71 3.83
C ALA A 67 -9.37 -3.23 4.02
N GLN A 68 -8.38 -2.49 3.54
CA GLN A 68 -6.98 -2.90 3.62
C GLN A 68 -6.04 -1.69 3.56
N ILE A 69 -4.85 -1.89 4.11
CA ILE A 69 -3.72 -0.98 4.00
C ILE A 69 -2.54 -1.78 3.47
N GLU A 70 -1.91 -1.30 2.42
CA GLU A 70 -0.74 -1.90 1.81
C GLU A 70 0.44 -0.93 1.87
N LEU A 71 1.64 -1.42 2.16
CA LEU A 71 2.86 -0.62 2.14
C LEU A 71 3.88 -1.30 1.23
N LEU A 72 4.22 -0.70 0.11
CA LEU A 72 5.11 -1.26 -0.91
C LEU A 72 6.48 -0.57 -0.87
N THR A 73 7.53 -1.34 -0.61
CA THR A 73 8.92 -0.94 -0.82
C THR A 73 9.22 -0.85 -2.32
N PRO A 74 10.34 -0.24 -2.76
CA PRO A 74 10.73 -0.22 -4.17
C PRO A 74 10.76 -1.61 -4.81
N TYR A 75 11.27 -2.62 -4.11
CA TYR A 75 11.30 -4.00 -4.58
C TYR A 75 9.88 -4.57 -4.78
N ALA A 76 9.02 -4.41 -3.78
CA ALA A 76 7.64 -4.90 -3.84
C ALA A 76 6.82 -4.22 -4.94
N GLN A 77 7.08 -2.94 -5.24
CA GLN A 77 6.44 -2.25 -6.37
C GLN A 77 6.76 -2.90 -7.70
N ILE A 78 8.02 -3.33 -7.92
CA ILE A 78 8.40 -4.02 -9.15
C ILE A 78 7.74 -5.39 -9.23
N VAL A 79 7.73 -6.15 -8.13
CA VAL A 79 7.05 -7.45 -8.06
C VAL A 79 5.57 -7.30 -8.41
N ASP A 80 4.88 -6.32 -7.80
CA ASP A 80 3.46 -6.13 -8.00
C ASP A 80 3.11 -5.68 -9.42
N VAL A 81 3.83 -4.69 -9.98
CA VAL A 81 3.63 -4.24 -11.38
C VAL A 81 3.92 -5.37 -12.37
N SER A 82 5.00 -6.14 -12.14
CA SER A 82 5.36 -7.28 -13.01
C SER A 82 4.30 -8.36 -12.97
N ARG A 83 3.70 -8.60 -11.80
CA ARG A 83 2.58 -9.53 -11.62
C ARG A 83 1.33 -9.06 -12.35
N GLN A 84 0.94 -7.81 -12.15
CA GLN A 84 -0.27 -7.24 -12.76
C GLN A 84 -0.21 -7.23 -14.28
N LYS A 85 0.97 -6.93 -14.84
CA LYS A 85 1.19 -6.82 -16.29
C LYS A 85 1.75 -8.11 -16.94
N SER A 86 1.80 -9.22 -16.20
CA SER A 86 2.39 -10.48 -16.72
C SER A 86 1.70 -11.00 -17.99
N ALA A 87 0.37 -10.86 -18.06
CA ALA A 87 -0.42 -11.24 -19.24
C ALA A 87 -0.29 -10.26 -20.42
N ASP A 88 0.17 -9.03 -20.18
CA ASP A 88 0.26 -7.96 -21.18
C ASP A 88 1.63 -7.91 -21.88
N GLY A 89 2.50 -8.89 -21.64
CA GLY A 89 3.82 -8.96 -22.24
C GLY A 89 4.82 -7.94 -21.69
N TYR A 90 4.63 -7.54 -20.42
CA TYR A 90 5.57 -6.65 -19.72
C TYR A 90 6.96 -7.27 -19.64
N LYS A 91 7.97 -6.47 -19.98
CA LYS A 91 9.37 -6.93 -20.11
C LYS A 91 10.24 -6.33 -19.01
N GLU A 92 11.38 -6.98 -18.78
CA GLU A 92 12.38 -6.53 -17.81
C GLU A 92 12.89 -5.10 -18.08
N ASP A 93 13.16 -4.77 -19.34
CA ASP A 93 13.60 -3.41 -19.72
C ASP A 93 12.55 -2.35 -19.31
N GLN A 94 11.26 -2.69 -19.39
CA GLN A 94 10.19 -1.82 -18.94
C GLN A 94 10.21 -1.68 -17.40
N ALA A 95 10.45 -2.76 -16.67
CA ALA A 95 10.59 -2.72 -15.21
C ALA A 95 11.76 -1.83 -14.78
N ILE A 96 12.91 -1.93 -15.47
CA ILE A 96 14.08 -1.07 -15.24
C ILE A 96 13.72 0.39 -15.53
N GLN A 97 13.01 0.68 -16.62
CA GLN A 97 12.60 2.03 -16.98
C GLN A 97 11.56 2.60 -16.00
N ASP A 98 10.56 1.81 -15.62
CA ASP A 98 9.54 2.20 -14.64
C ASP A 98 10.21 2.52 -13.29
N TYR A 99 11.17 1.68 -12.85
CA TYR A 99 11.93 1.95 -11.63
C TYR A 99 12.75 3.26 -11.73
N LYS A 100 13.44 3.53 -12.85
CA LYS A 100 14.19 4.78 -13.04
C LYS A 100 13.30 6.02 -12.99
N THR A 101 12.05 5.88 -13.41
CA THR A 101 11.11 7.00 -13.49
C THR A 101 10.39 7.24 -12.15
N HIS A 102 10.04 6.18 -11.42
CA HIS A 102 9.16 6.27 -10.25
C HIS A 102 9.72 5.61 -8.98
N GLY A 103 10.84 4.90 -9.07
CA GLY A 103 11.19 3.82 -8.16
C GLY A 103 11.79 4.20 -6.80
N ASN A 104 12.20 5.46 -6.58
CA ASN A 104 12.80 5.84 -5.29
C ASN A 104 11.74 6.30 -4.27
N THR A 105 10.62 5.57 -4.23
CA THR A 105 9.51 5.86 -3.32
C THR A 105 9.09 4.62 -2.55
N VAL A 106 8.62 4.82 -1.31
CA VAL A 106 7.76 3.88 -0.61
C VAL A 106 6.33 4.31 -0.89
N LYS A 107 5.48 3.37 -1.30
CA LYS A 107 4.07 3.64 -1.58
C LYS A 107 3.19 3.02 -0.51
N VAL A 108 2.17 3.77 -0.11
CA VAL A 108 1.11 3.27 0.75
C VAL A 108 -0.19 3.36 -0.02
N ASN A 109 -0.94 2.25 -0.08
CA ASN A 109 -2.29 2.20 -0.61
C ASN A 109 -3.28 1.97 0.54
N VAL A 110 -4.32 2.78 0.58
CA VAL A 110 -5.44 2.61 1.51
C VAL A 110 -6.70 2.40 0.70
N SER A 111 -7.30 1.20 0.80
CA SER A 111 -8.54 0.87 0.12
C SER A 111 -9.73 1.25 1.01
N LEU A 112 -10.44 2.29 0.62
CA LEU A 112 -11.67 2.76 1.24
C LEU A 112 -12.86 2.15 0.51
N MET A 113 -13.73 1.44 1.23
CA MET A 113 -14.91 0.80 0.65
C MET A 113 -16.18 1.51 1.10
N LEU A 114 -17.10 1.65 0.17
CA LEU A 114 -18.43 2.19 0.42
C LEU A 114 -19.35 1.06 0.92
N PRO A 115 -20.27 1.33 1.86
CA PRO A 115 -21.26 0.34 2.26
C PRO A 115 -22.17 -0.01 1.08
N SER A 116 -22.59 -1.28 1.02
CA SER A 116 -23.49 -1.78 -0.04
C SER A 116 -24.85 -1.05 -0.11
N ALA A 117 -25.26 -0.46 1.02
CA ALA A 117 -26.50 0.32 1.13
C ALA A 117 -26.38 1.78 0.64
N TYR A 118 -25.20 2.21 0.16
CA TYR A 118 -25.09 3.57 -0.38
C TYR A 118 -25.96 3.71 -1.63
N PRO A 119 -26.85 4.70 -1.67
CA PRO A 119 -27.74 4.86 -2.83
C PRO A 119 -26.90 5.08 -4.09
N LYS A 120 -27.24 4.34 -5.14
CA LYS A 120 -26.63 4.51 -6.45
C LYS A 120 -26.89 5.95 -6.90
N SER A 121 -25.84 6.73 -7.13
CA SER A 121 -25.98 8.01 -7.79
C SER A 121 -26.57 7.74 -9.17
N ALA A 122 -27.80 8.15 -9.40
CA ALA A 122 -28.33 8.23 -10.74
C ALA A 122 -27.47 9.25 -11.49
N GLU A 123 -26.86 8.84 -12.60
CA GLU A 123 -26.27 9.77 -13.53
C GLU A 123 -27.29 10.87 -13.84
N SER A 124 -27.00 12.05 -13.38
CA SER A 124 -27.81 13.23 -13.61
C SER A 124 -27.66 13.66 -15.09
N LYS A 125 -28.44 13.04 -15.94
CA LYS A 125 -28.86 13.60 -17.20
C LYS A 125 -30.37 13.58 -17.25
N GLU A 126 -30.97 14.52 -16.53
CA GLU A 126 -32.28 15.07 -16.95
C GLU A 126 -32.51 16.39 -16.22
N VAL A 127 -32.91 17.37 -17.00
CA VAL A 127 -33.34 18.71 -16.60
C VAL A 127 -34.49 18.58 -15.62
N PRO A 128 -34.50 19.26 -14.46
CA PRO A 128 -35.54 19.08 -13.48
C PRO A 128 -36.83 19.77 -13.93
N THR A 129 -37.89 18.96 -14.13
CA THR A 129 -39.25 19.44 -14.07
C THR A 129 -39.64 19.49 -12.58
N PRO A 130 -40.18 20.61 -12.05
CA PRO A 130 -40.46 20.71 -10.63
C PRO A 130 -41.70 19.90 -10.27
N ALA A 131 -41.53 18.85 -9.47
CA ALA A 131 -42.62 18.15 -8.78
C ALA A 131 -42.61 18.48 -7.29
N PRO A 132 -43.77 18.53 -6.61
CA PRO A 132 -43.90 19.11 -5.28
C PRO A 132 -43.26 18.24 -4.21
N ALA A 133 -42.51 18.90 -3.33
CA ALA A 133 -41.79 18.32 -2.21
C ALA A 133 -42.74 17.72 -1.17
N THR A 134 -42.59 16.41 -0.90
CA THR A 134 -43.10 15.80 0.34
C THR A 134 -42.01 14.87 0.89
N GLY A 135 -41.34 15.34 1.94
CA GLY A 135 -40.48 14.55 2.80
C GLY A 135 -38.95 14.71 2.55
N PRO A 136 -38.14 14.78 3.60
CA PRO A 136 -36.72 14.92 3.47
C PRO A 136 -36.07 13.56 3.25
N GLU A 137 -36.10 13.03 2.03
CA GLU A 137 -35.10 12.07 1.62
C GLU A 137 -33.80 12.84 1.32
N LYS A 138 -32.91 12.86 2.28
CA LYS A 138 -31.52 13.23 2.02
C LYS A 138 -30.93 12.22 1.05
N SER A 139 -31.08 12.47 -0.24
CA SER A 139 -30.23 11.87 -1.28
C SER A 139 -28.79 12.20 -0.90
N ALA A 140 -28.11 11.28 -0.25
CA ALA A 140 -26.68 11.40 -0.02
C ALA A 140 -25.99 11.28 -1.38
N ILE A 141 -25.82 12.42 -2.05
CA ILE A 141 -24.97 12.54 -3.23
C ILE A 141 -23.61 12.05 -2.77
N ARG A 142 -23.10 10.98 -3.37
CA ARG A 142 -21.73 10.52 -3.15
C ARG A 142 -20.78 11.63 -3.59
N PRO A 143 -20.00 12.26 -2.70
CA PRO A 143 -18.96 13.16 -3.16
C PRO A 143 -17.92 12.29 -3.89
N GLU A 144 -17.59 12.60 -5.12
CA GLU A 144 -16.54 11.93 -5.89
C GLU A 144 -15.19 11.92 -5.17
N ASN A 145 -15.04 12.73 -4.13
CA ASN A 145 -13.82 12.93 -3.35
C ASN A 145 -14.01 12.65 -1.85
N PHE A 146 -14.81 11.64 -1.48
CA PHE A 146 -15.10 11.34 -0.07
C PHE A 146 -13.83 11.01 0.74
N TRP A 147 -12.79 10.48 0.08
CA TRP A 147 -11.51 10.17 0.68
C TRP A 147 -10.77 11.39 1.25
N GLN A 148 -11.05 12.61 0.75
CA GLN A 148 -10.44 13.85 1.24
C GLN A 148 -10.82 14.20 2.69
N ASN A 149 -11.89 13.58 3.21
CA ASN A 149 -12.28 13.73 4.62
C ASN A 149 -11.48 12.83 5.57
N PHE A 150 -10.61 11.96 5.04
CA PHE A 150 -9.71 11.12 5.81
C PHE A 150 -8.33 11.79 5.91
N GLN A 151 -7.62 11.52 7.03
CA GLN A 151 -6.23 11.93 7.17
C GLN A 151 -5.34 10.69 7.16
N PHE A 152 -4.28 10.75 6.40
CA PHE A 152 -3.35 9.63 6.20
C PHE A 152 -1.97 10.03 6.73
N ASN A 153 -1.42 9.22 7.62
CA ASN A 153 -0.13 9.49 8.24
C ASN A 153 0.76 8.24 8.19
N LEU A 154 2.00 8.40 7.75
CA LEU A 154 3.06 7.42 7.92
C LEU A 154 3.91 7.85 9.11
N LYS A 155 4.09 6.97 10.10
CA LYS A 155 4.83 7.30 11.33
C LYS A 155 5.92 6.28 11.62
N GLN A 156 7.08 6.79 12.02
CA GLN A 156 8.19 6.02 12.58
C GLN A 156 8.68 6.69 13.87
N ASN A 157 8.89 5.92 14.93
CA ASN A 157 9.34 6.43 16.24
C ASN A 157 8.51 7.63 16.75
N GLY A 158 7.20 7.62 16.49
CA GLY A 158 6.29 8.70 16.87
C GLY A 158 6.35 9.96 16.00
N LYS A 159 7.25 10.01 15.01
CA LYS A 159 7.36 11.13 14.06
C LYS A 159 6.58 10.82 12.79
N THR A 160 5.83 11.80 12.29
CA THR A 160 5.17 11.73 10.99
C THR A 160 6.15 11.99 9.87
N ILE A 161 6.17 11.13 8.87
CA ILE A 161 6.93 11.29 7.63
C ILE A 161 6.03 12.01 6.63
N PRO A 162 6.47 13.14 6.05
CA PRO A 162 5.65 13.86 5.07
C PRO A 162 5.51 13.05 3.79
N SER A 163 4.30 12.99 3.25
CA SER A 163 4.07 12.42 1.92
C SER A 163 4.60 13.37 0.84
N ARG A 164 5.14 12.79 -0.21
CA ARG A 164 5.60 13.48 -1.42
C ARG A 164 4.44 13.81 -2.36
N GLY A 165 3.41 12.99 -2.33
CA GLY A 165 2.21 13.12 -3.15
C GLY A 165 1.09 12.22 -2.66
N ILE A 166 -0.13 12.58 -3.03
CA ILE A 166 -1.33 11.80 -2.82
C ILE A 166 -2.12 11.75 -4.13
N SER A 167 -2.60 10.57 -4.47
CA SER A 167 -3.47 10.34 -5.63
C SER A 167 -4.55 9.34 -5.26
N ASN A 168 -5.58 9.24 -6.09
CA ASN A 168 -6.68 8.31 -5.87
C ASN A 168 -7.09 7.61 -7.14
N GLN A 169 -7.66 6.43 -6.99
CA GLN A 169 -8.19 5.62 -8.08
C GLN A 169 -9.53 5.00 -7.64
N PRO A 170 -10.63 5.29 -8.36
CA PRO A 170 -11.93 4.74 -8.02
C PRO A 170 -11.98 3.22 -8.25
N ILE A 171 -12.66 2.52 -7.34
CA ILE A 171 -12.95 1.09 -7.43
C ILE A 171 -14.39 0.94 -7.89
N HIS A 172 -14.60 0.24 -9.01
CA HIS A 172 -15.93 -0.03 -9.55
C HIS A 172 -16.26 -1.51 -9.45
N SER A 173 -17.54 -1.80 -9.25
CA SER A 173 -18.04 -3.17 -9.43
C SER A 173 -17.91 -3.61 -10.89
N THR A 174 -17.85 -4.92 -11.12
CA THR A 174 -17.89 -5.44 -12.49
C THR A 174 -19.25 -5.13 -13.13
N ALA A 175 -19.23 -4.53 -14.32
CA ALA A 175 -20.44 -4.36 -15.12
C ALA A 175 -20.98 -5.74 -15.53
N THR A 176 -22.29 -5.91 -15.45
CA THR A 176 -22.99 -7.10 -15.95
C THR A 176 -23.95 -6.70 -17.07
N ASN A 177 -24.49 -7.67 -17.81
CA ASN A 177 -25.47 -7.39 -18.87
C ASN A 177 -26.75 -6.70 -18.36
N THR A 178 -26.99 -6.74 -17.04
CA THR A 178 -28.20 -6.21 -16.39
C THR A 178 -27.94 -5.01 -15.48
N ALA A 179 -26.66 -4.70 -15.18
CA ALA A 179 -26.32 -3.59 -14.30
C ALA A 179 -25.00 -2.91 -14.73
N PRO A 180 -24.97 -1.57 -14.80
CA PRO A 180 -23.75 -0.83 -15.06
C PRO A 180 -22.74 -0.99 -13.91
N ALA A 181 -21.45 -0.69 -14.19
CA ALA A 181 -20.44 -0.60 -13.14
C ALA A 181 -20.81 0.51 -12.15
N VAL A 182 -20.69 0.22 -10.87
CA VAL A 182 -21.02 1.15 -9.78
C VAL A 182 -19.77 1.40 -8.95
N LEU A 183 -19.54 2.64 -8.54
CA LEU A 183 -18.49 2.99 -7.59
C LEU A 183 -18.70 2.24 -6.27
N THR A 184 -17.74 1.43 -5.89
CA THR A 184 -17.77 0.62 -4.65
C THR A 184 -16.73 1.06 -3.63
N GLY A 185 -15.77 1.87 -4.04
CA GLY A 185 -14.71 2.32 -3.15
C GLY A 185 -13.67 3.18 -3.87
N GLU A 186 -12.57 3.41 -3.19
CA GLU A 186 -11.46 4.18 -3.71
C GLU A 186 -10.13 3.70 -3.12
N ASN A 187 -9.12 3.54 -3.96
CA ASN A 187 -7.74 3.34 -3.55
C ASN A 187 -7.06 4.70 -3.44
N VAL A 188 -6.59 5.03 -2.25
CA VAL A 188 -5.80 6.25 -2.01
C VAL A 188 -4.35 5.88 -1.92
N TRP A 189 -3.55 6.42 -2.82
CA TRP A 189 -2.12 6.21 -2.91
C TRP A 189 -1.35 7.37 -2.33
N LEU A 190 -0.43 7.09 -1.41
CA LEU A 190 0.51 8.05 -0.86
C LEU A 190 1.93 7.63 -1.25
N GLU A 191 2.73 8.60 -1.65
CA GLU A 191 4.13 8.39 -1.98
C GLU A 191 5.04 9.08 -0.97
N TYR A 192 6.08 8.36 -0.54
CA TYR A 192 7.09 8.84 0.40
C TYR A 192 8.47 8.68 -0.22
N ASP A 193 9.35 9.66 -0.01
CA ASP A 193 10.73 9.53 -0.45
C ASP A 193 11.42 8.41 0.35
N VAL A 194 12.05 7.47 -0.34
CA VAL A 194 12.70 6.31 0.28
C VAL A 194 13.79 6.70 1.28
N LYS A 195 14.44 7.89 1.10
CA LYS A 195 15.46 8.37 2.03
C LYS A 195 14.91 8.74 3.41
N ASP A 196 13.62 9.15 3.46
CA ASP A 196 12.96 9.61 4.66
C ASP A 196 12.32 8.45 5.45
N VAL A 197 12.20 7.27 4.83
CA VAL A 197 11.65 6.07 5.45
C VAL A 197 12.80 5.15 5.89
N ALA A 198 12.93 4.95 7.21
CA ALA A 198 13.95 4.07 7.77
C ALA A 198 13.48 2.60 7.71
N SER A 199 14.45 1.67 7.75
CA SER A 199 14.17 0.23 7.83
C SER A 199 13.85 -0.17 9.27
N GLU A 200 12.66 0.18 9.76
CA GLU A 200 12.19 -0.05 11.13
C GLU A 200 10.68 -0.25 11.19
N LEU A 201 10.14 -0.40 12.40
CA LEU A 201 8.69 -0.48 12.60
C LEU A 201 8.01 0.81 12.12
N THR A 202 7.09 0.64 11.18
CA THR A 202 6.39 1.71 10.50
C THR A 202 4.89 1.56 10.69
N ASN A 203 4.24 2.64 11.09
CA ASN A 203 2.81 2.68 11.29
C ASN A 203 2.15 3.53 10.22
N VAL A 204 1.19 2.96 9.54
CA VAL A 204 0.23 3.71 8.71
C VAL A 204 -0.99 3.97 9.57
N GLU A 205 -1.29 5.24 9.82
CA GLU A 205 -2.47 5.65 10.59
C GLU A 205 -3.43 6.41 9.67
N VAL A 206 -4.68 5.97 9.68
CA VAL A 206 -5.77 6.63 8.95
C VAL A 206 -6.78 7.14 9.96
N VAL A 207 -7.03 8.45 9.94
CA VAL A 207 -8.04 9.08 10.79
C VAL A 207 -9.31 9.26 9.95
N THR A 208 -10.40 8.65 10.40
CA THR A 208 -11.70 8.77 9.74
C THR A 208 -12.31 10.14 9.98
N PRO A 209 -13.32 10.56 9.18
CA PRO A 209 -14.06 11.82 9.41
C PRO A 209 -14.68 11.93 10.81
N GLN A 210 -14.96 10.79 11.45
CA GLN A 210 -15.50 10.72 12.81
C GLN A 210 -14.42 10.79 13.90
N GLY A 211 -13.14 10.93 13.51
CA GLY A 211 -12.00 10.98 14.44
C GLY A 211 -11.50 9.62 14.92
N LYS A 212 -12.03 8.51 14.40
CA LYS A 212 -11.51 7.17 14.71
C LYS A 212 -10.15 6.98 14.03
N VAL A 213 -9.17 6.47 14.76
CA VAL A 213 -7.84 6.15 14.24
C VAL A 213 -7.74 4.66 13.96
N ILE A 214 -7.43 4.30 12.72
CA ILE A 214 -7.16 2.94 12.28
C ILE A 214 -5.68 2.85 11.96
N LYS A 215 -5.04 1.76 12.41
CA LYS A 215 -3.59 1.62 12.35
C LYS A 215 -3.21 0.26 11.79
N ALA A 216 -2.29 0.28 10.81
CA ALA A 216 -1.55 -0.88 10.36
C ALA A 216 -0.06 -0.71 10.70
N THR A 217 0.60 -1.79 11.10
CA THR A 217 2.02 -1.79 11.48
C THR A 217 2.80 -2.73 10.58
N PHE A 218 3.88 -2.23 10.00
CA PHE A 218 4.78 -2.95 9.11
C PHE A 218 6.19 -2.95 9.70
N ASP A 219 6.84 -4.11 9.75
CA ASP A 219 8.24 -4.23 10.17
C ASP A 219 9.15 -4.22 8.93
N LEU A 220 9.61 -3.04 8.54
CA LEU A 220 10.43 -2.86 7.33
C LEU A 220 11.80 -3.55 7.42
N LYS A 221 12.22 -4.02 8.61
CA LYS A 221 13.42 -4.85 8.73
C LYS A 221 13.23 -6.25 8.16
N LYS A 222 11.98 -6.71 8.06
CA LYS A 222 11.61 -8.04 7.56
C LYS A 222 11.11 -8.01 6.12
N LEU A 223 10.88 -6.81 5.58
CA LEU A 223 10.49 -6.61 4.20
C LEU A 223 11.73 -6.35 3.33
N ARG A 224 11.63 -6.71 2.04
CA ARG A 224 12.70 -6.49 1.07
C ARG A 224 12.40 -5.27 0.18
#